data_371e651cc4861ade23668933264ca8e8
#
_entry.id   371e651cc4861ade23668933264ca8e8
#
_cell.length_a   1.000
_cell.length_b   1.000
_cell.length_c   1.000
_cell.angle_alpha   90.00
_cell.angle_beta   90.00
_cell.angle_gamma   90.00
#
_symmetry.space_group_name_H-M   'P 1'
#
loop_
_entity.id
_entity.type
_entity.pdbx_description
1 polymer ?
#
loop_
_entity_poly.entity_id
_entity_poly.type
_entity_poly.pdbx_seq_one_letter_code
_entity_poly.pdbx_strand_id
1 'polypeptide(L)'
;MAKFRAAAVFSSNMVLQREKNVRVFGTGKNGESVIVSICGNKAVTEVADEKWCVTLPAMKAGGPYEMKISNGEETIVFGNVMIGEVWLAGGQSNMELELQNCMGGKDFLANDKTENVRYYYTQKNCNMDEKFFRDEENTGWSCFDSESARAWSAVAYFYAKELAARLGVTVGIIGCNWGGTSASYWMSRESLEKDTDLKAYLDDFDNAVAGRSREEMDKEYLDYVKYEEEWQKKSVEFYSTHPDGTWDECQAYCGVSKYPGPMTPLNPFHATALYDSMVKRVCPYTIKGVIYYQGETDDNRPKTYFKLFKALIQLWRDDWGDDELPFMFVQLPMHRYKADPDWKHWCLIREAQMRTFKTVKNTGIAVILDCGEFNEIHPKNKVPVGHRLYLQAMHHVYGDNETEAFGPVYKDMTVTGDRAVISFDYAESGFDIKGDNGITGFEVAGADKEYKPACAVIDEDGTISVYADEVKKPAYVRYLWTNYGDVTLYGKNGIPVAPFRTSMNDEK
;
A
#
# COMPACT_ATOMS: atom_id res chain seq x y z
N MET A 1 -29.12 -0.46 23.33
CA MET A 1 -28.67 -1.86 23.40
C MET A 1 -28.13 -2.22 22.02
N ALA A 2 -26.91 -2.74 21.96
CA ALA A 2 -26.35 -3.16 20.69
C ALA A 2 -27.19 -4.28 20.06
N LYS A 3 -27.42 -4.17 18.75
CA LYS A 3 -28.12 -5.20 17.97
C LYS A 3 -27.18 -6.39 17.76
N PHE A 4 -27.71 -7.61 17.81
CA PHE A 4 -26.95 -8.81 17.44
C PHE A 4 -26.61 -8.78 15.97
N ARG A 5 -25.31 -8.75 15.65
CA ARG A 5 -24.79 -8.77 14.28
C ARG A 5 -23.32 -9.19 14.23
N ALA A 6 -22.89 -9.74 13.11
CA ALA A 6 -21.48 -9.87 12.76
C ALA A 6 -20.92 -8.50 12.29
N ALA A 7 -19.61 -8.29 12.39
CA ALA A 7 -18.98 -7.15 11.73
C ALA A 7 -19.20 -7.21 10.21
N ALA A 8 -19.27 -6.04 9.56
CA ALA A 8 -19.65 -5.94 8.14
C ALA A 8 -18.71 -6.71 7.19
N VAL A 9 -17.46 -6.91 7.58
CA VAL A 9 -16.49 -7.72 6.83
C VAL A 9 -16.91 -9.19 6.68
N PHE A 10 -17.85 -9.68 7.52
CA PHE A 10 -18.43 -11.02 7.37
C PHE A 10 -19.70 -10.94 6.54
N SER A 11 -19.64 -11.47 5.34
CA SER A 11 -20.79 -11.58 4.43
C SER A 11 -20.68 -12.84 3.58
N SER A 12 -21.75 -13.18 2.86
CA SER A 12 -21.66 -14.23 1.83
C SER A 12 -20.54 -13.92 0.84
N ASN A 13 -19.99 -14.94 0.22
CA ASN A 13 -18.82 -14.88 -0.67
C ASN A 13 -17.47 -14.58 0.00
N MET A 14 -17.38 -14.41 1.32
CA MET A 14 -16.12 -14.13 2.01
C MET A 14 -15.11 -15.27 1.87
N VAL A 15 -13.83 -14.92 2.07
CA VAL A 15 -12.73 -15.88 2.22
C VAL A 15 -12.21 -15.79 3.65
N LEU A 16 -12.19 -16.91 4.36
CA LEU A 16 -11.58 -17.04 5.68
C LEU A 16 -10.16 -17.58 5.53
N GLN A 17 -9.22 -17.08 6.36
CA GLN A 17 -7.82 -17.48 6.28
C GLN A 17 -7.65 -18.97 6.63
N ARG A 18 -6.99 -19.72 5.72
CA ARG A 18 -6.58 -21.12 5.97
C ARG A 18 -5.39 -21.20 6.93
N GLU A 19 -5.23 -22.35 7.58
CA GLU A 19 -4.04 -22.73 8.37
C GLU A 19 -3.68 -21.77 9.52
N LYS A 20 -4.59 -20.86 9.85
CA LYS A 20 -4.56 -20.00 11.05
C LYS A 20 -5.87 -20.14 11.81
N ASN A 21 -5.86 -19.89 13.11
CA ASN A 21 -7.09 -19.75 13.89
C ASN A 21 -7.88 -18.55 13.37
N VAL A 22 -9.17 -18.73 13.10
CA VAL A 22 -10.02 -17.70 12.48
C VAL A 22 -10.82 -16.97 13.54
N ARG A 23 -10.62 -15.67 13.65
CA ARG A 23 -11.42 -14.81 14.52
C ARG A 23 -12.67 -14.35 13.80
N VAL A 24 -13.85 -14.55 14.44
CA VAL A 24 -15.14 -14.06 13.98
C VAL A 24 -15.71 -13.19 15.09
N PHE A 25 -16.14 -11.98 14.77
CA PHE A 25 -16.51 -10.97 15.76
C PHE A 25 -17.71 -10.11 15.33
N GLY A 26 -18.30 -9.42 16.31
CA GLY A 26 -19.44 -8.57 16.08
C GLY A 26 -19.94 -7.90 17.34
N THR A 27 -21.21 -7.50 17.34
CA THR A 27 -21.87 -6.84 18.48
C THR A 27 -23.11 -7.61 18.91
N GLY A 28 -23.53 -7.41 20.16
CA GLY A 28 -24.72 -8.04 20.75
C GLY A 28 -25.03 -7.49 22.13
N LYS A 29 -26.01 -8.04 22.80
CA LYS A 29 -26.39 -7.65 24.15
C LYS A 29 -25.56 -8.43 25.16
N ASN A 30 -25.01 -7.72 26.15
CA ASN A 30 -24.19 -8.32 27.21
C ASN A 30 -24.86 -9.55 27.85
N GLY A 31 -24.08 -10.63 28.02
CA GLY A 31 -24.52 -11.89 28.57
C GLY A 31 -25.16 -12.85 27.56
N GLU A 32 -25.35 -12.43 26.30
CA GLU A 32 -25.79 -13.36 25.23
C GLU A 32 -24.67 -14.33 24.87
N SER A 33 -25.02 -15.61 24.70
CA SER A 33 -24.11 -16.62 24.18
C SER A 33 -24.13 -16.61 22.67
N VAL A 34 -22.96 -16.47 22.02
CA VAL A 34 -22.83 -16.49 20.56
C VAL A 34 -22.12 -17.75 20.11
N ILE A 35 -22.71 -18.44 19.15
CA ILE A 35 -22.22 -19.67 18.57
C ILE A 35 -21.89 -19.41 17.10
N VAL A 36 -20.65 -19.74 16.67
CA VAL A 36 -20.24 -19.73 15.27
C VAL A 36 -19.92 -21.15 14.82
N SER A 37 -20.43 -21.53 13.64
CA SER A 37 -20.16 -22.86 13.08
C SER A 37 -19.90 -22.81 11.57
N ILE A 38 -18.88 -23.56 11.12
CA ILE A 38 -18.50 -23.75 9.71
C ILE A 38 -17.66 -25.02 9.57
N CYS A 39 -17.77 -25.77 8.48
CA CYS A 39 -16.95 -26.95 8.17
C CYS A 39 -16.91 -27.99 9.30
N GLY A 40 -18.01 -28.18 10.01
CA GLY A 40 -18.06 -29.09 11.17
C GLY A 40 -17.41 -28.55 12.44
N ASN A 41 -16.72 -27.43 12.39
CA ASN A 41 -16.19 -26.74 13.56
C ASN A 41 -17.28 -25.88 14.21
N LYS A 42 -17.21 -25.76 15.53
CA LYS A 42 -18.12 -24.92 16.34
C LYS A 42 -17.32 -24.27 17.46
N ALA A 43 -17.54 -22.99 17.67
CA ALA A 43 -16.97 -22.25 18.79
C ALA A 43 -18.04 -21.34 19.44
N VAL A 44 -17.89 -21.08 20.73
CA VAL A 44 -18.86 -20.35 21.55
C VAL A 44 -18.14 -19.27 22.33
N THR A 45 -18.78 -18.11 22.48
CA THR A 45 -18.35 -17.00 23.33
C THR A 45 -19.55 -16.34 23.98
N GLU A 46 -19.31 -15.48 24.97
CA GLU A 46 -20.33 -14.61 25.57
C GLU A 46 -20.07 -13.17 25.18
N VAL A 47 -21.11 -12.40 24.96
CA VAL A 47 -21.03 -10.95 24.66
C VAL A 47 -20.63 -10.19 25.93
N ALA A 48 -19.55 -9.42 25.85
CA ALA A 48 -19.09 -8.51 26.88
C ALA A 48 -18.83 -7.11 26.27
N ASP A 49 -19.19 -6.04 26.98
CA ASP A 49 -19.06 -4.66 26.50
C ASP A 49 -19.68 -4.43 25.11
N GLU A 50 -20.88 -5.04 24.92
CA GLU A 50 -21.65 -5.04 23.68
C GLU A 50 -20.90 -5.63 22.47
N LYS A 51 -19.79 -6.35 22.68
CA LYS A 51 -18.97 -6.98 21.63
C LYS A 51 -18.80 -8.47 21.91
N TRP A 52 -18.60 -9.21 20.85
CA TRP A 52 -18.20 -10.61 20.94
C TRP A 52 -17.10 -10.92 19.92
N CYS A 53 -16.23 -11.84 20.29
CA CYS A 53 -15.23 -12.41 19.41
C CYS A 53 -15.09 -13.89 19.74
N VAL A 54 -15.14 -14.73 18.72
CA VAL A 54 -14.94 -16.17 18.84
C VAL A 54 -13.76 -16.59 17.96
N THR A 55 -13.02 -17.59 18.40
CA THR A 55 -11.89 -18.16 17.65
C THR A 55 -12.24 -19.56 17.20
N LEU A 56 -12.34 -19.78 15.89
CA LEU A 56 -12.45 -21.09 15.26
C LEU A 56 -11.06 -21.69 15.08
N PRO A 57 -10.88 -23.02 15.14
CA PRO A 57 -9.60 -23.66 14.86
C PRO A 57 -9.19 -23.47 13.40
N ALA A 58 -7.87 -23.63 13.16
CA ALA A 58 -7.31 -23.59 11.82
C ALA A 58 -7.96 -24.63 10.89
N MET A 59 -8.28 -24.21 9.67
CA MET A 59 -8.94 -25.02 8.65
C MET A 59 -8.07 -25.12 7.40
N LYS A 60 -8.21 -26.21 6.66
CA LYS A 60 -7.59 -26.39 5.34
C LYS A 60 -8.38 -25.65 4.28
N ALA A 61 -7.70 -25.26 3.18
CA ALA A 61 -8.35 -24.67 2.03
C ALA A 61 -9.48 -25.53 1.48
N GLY A 62 -10.56 -24.91 1.05
CA GLY A 62 -11.72 -25.59 0.47
C GLY A 62 -12.96 -24.71 0.47
N GLY A 63 -14.10 -25.26 0.07
CA GLY A 63 -15.38 -24.60 -0.06
C GLY A 63 -16.07 -24.95 -1.39
N PRO A 64 -17.22 -24.33 -1.69
CA PRO A 64 -17.91 -23.36 -0.82
C PRO A 64 -18.60 -23.99 0.39
N TYR A 65 -18.63 -23.27 1.50
CA TYR A 65 -19.28 -23.67 2.75
C TYR A 65 -20.37 -22.67 3.16
N GLU A 66 -21.18 -23.08 4.14
CA GLU A 66 -22.12 -22.23 4.87
C GLU A 66 -21.57 -21.94 6.27
N MET A 67 -21.51 -20.66 6.69
CA MET A 67 -21.19 -20.26 8.06
C MET A 67 -22.45 -19.77 8.75
N LYS A 68 -22.69 -20.24 9.98
CA LYS A 68 -23.80 -19.82 10.83
C LYS A 68 -23.31 -19.14 12.08
N ILE A 69 -23.94 -18.03 12.44
CA ILE A 69 -23.73 -17.29 13.69
C ILE A 69 -25.08 -17.18 14.40
N SER A 70 -25.20 -17.67 15.63
CA SER A 70 -26.46 -17.67 16.37
C SER A 70 -26.27 -17.23 17.82
N ASN A 71 -27.22 -16.45 18.35
CA ASN A 71 -27.33 -16.14 19.78
C ASN A 71 -28.39 -16.97 20.51
N GLY A 72 -28.99 -17.97 19.82
CA GLY A 72 -30.07 -18.80 20.35
C GLY A 72 -31.46 -18.30 19.98
N GLU A 73 -31.65 -17.02 19.74
CA GLU A 73 -32.91 -16.41 19.29
C GLU A 73 -32.88 -16.15 17.77
N GLU A 74 -31.77 -15.63 17.30
CA GLU A 74 -31.52 -15.28 15.88
C GLU A 74 -30.37 -16.12 15.30
N THR A 75 -30.41 -16.35 13.98
CA THR A 75 -29.31 -16.99 13.26
C THR A 75 -29.03 -16.23 11.98
N ILE A 76 -27.77 -15.79 11.84
CA ILE A 76 -27.22 -15.18 10.63
C ILE A 76 -26.55 -16.30 9.83
N VAL A 77 -26.82 -16.36 8.53
CA VAL A 77 -26.26 -17.39 7.63
C VAL A 77 -25.52 -16.72 6.49
N PHE A 78 -24.25 -17.10 6.30
CA PHE A 78 -23.45 -16.67 5.17
C PHE A 78 -23.16 -17.87 4.27
N GLY A 79 -23.55 -17.76 2.99
CA GLY A 79 -23.33 -18.77 1.97
C GLY A 79 -22.08 -18.50 1.14
N ASN A 80 -21.64 -19.51 0.39
CA ASN A 80 -20.51 -19.43 -0.53
C ASN A 80 -19.21 -18.97 0.14
N VAL A 81 -18.95 -19.42 1.38
CA VAL A 81 -17.74 -19.10 2.15
C VAL A 81 -16.60 -20.00 1.70
N MET A 82 -15.47 -19.43 1.35
CA MET A 82 -14.25 -20.19 1.03
C MET A 82 -13.26 -20.11 2.20
N ILE A 83 -12.49 -21.19 2.38
CA ILE A 83 -11.28 -21.19 3.20
C ILE A 83 -10.11 -21.09 2.22
N GLY A 84 -9.33 -20.01 2.31
CA GLY A 84 -8.25 -19.71 1.37
C GLY A 84 -7.21 -18.77 1.97
N GLU A 85 -6.57 -17.97 1.14
CA GLU A 85 -5.64 -16.93 1.60
C GLU A 85 -6.35 -15.58 1.68
N VAL A 86 -6.10 -14.81 2.72
CA VAL A 86 -6.67 -13.46 2.87
C VAL A 86 -5.54 -12.46 3.05
N TRP A 87 -5.55 -11.42 2.21
CA TRP A 87 -4.58 -10.33 2.25
C TRP A 87 -5.28 -8.98 2.37
N LEU A 88 -4.71 -8.10 3.19
CA LEU A 88 -5.17 -6.72 3.28
C LEU A 88 -4.38 -5.86 2.30
N ALA A 89 -5.08 -5.10 1.45
CA ALA A 89 -4.49 -4.16 0.49
C ALA A 89 -4.63 -2.73 1.03
N GLY A 90 -3.56 -2.25 1.67
CA GLY A 90 -3.49 -0.93 2.29
C GLY A 90 -2.73 0.09 1.44
N GLY A 91 -2.96 1.37 1.69
CA GLY A 91 -2.23 2.45 1.05
C GLY A 91 -3.08 3.59 0.52
N GLN A 92 -2.58 4.28 -0.52
CA GLN A 92 -3.26 5.43 -1.11
C GLN A 92 -3.64 5.21 -2.59
N SER A 93 -3.78 6.27 -3.36
CA SER A 93 -4.33 6.26 -4.72
C SER A 93 -3.70 5.24 -5.68
N ASN A 94 -2.41 4.97 -5.57
CA ASN A 94 -1.75 3.97 -6.41
C ASN A 94 -2.10 2.52 -6.02
N MET A 95 -2.46 2.26 -4.76
CA MET A 95 -3.11 1.00 -4.37
C MET A 95 -4.59 1.01 -4.76
N GLU A 96 -5.25 2.14 -4.65
CA GLU A 96 -6.68 2.30 -4.95
C GLU A 96 -7.00 2.22 -6.44
N LEU A 97 -6.06 2.61 -7.34
CA LEU A 97 -6.31 2.69 -8.77
C LEU A 97 -7.05 1.47 -9.30
N GLU A 98 -8.26 1.72 -9.80
CA GLU A 98 -9.24 0.71 -10.16
C GLU A 98 -8.81 -0.09 -11.40
N LEU A 99 -9.17 -1.36 -11.45
CA LEU A 99 -8.88 -2.27 -12.57
C LEU A 99 -9.38 -1.70 -13.91
N GLN A 100 -10.57 -1.08 -13.94
CA GLN A 100 -11.10 -0.45 -15.15
C GLN A 100 -10.24 0.70 -15.69
N ASN A 101 -9.45 1.35 -14.84
CA ASN A 101 -8.66 2.53 -15.14
C ASN A 101 -7.17 2.23 -15.38
N CYS A 102 -6.73 0.99 -15.13
CA CYS A 102 -5.35 0.59 -15.40
C CYS A 102 -5.13 0.30 -16.90
N MET A 103 -3.88 0.23 -17.30
CA MET A 103 -3.50 -0.16 -18.66
C MET A 103 -4.01 -1.57 -18.97
N GLY A 104 -4.77 -1.72 -20.05
CA GLY A 104 -5.41 -2.99 -20.43
C GLY A 104 -6.61 -3.40 -19.56
N GLY A 105 -7.05 -2.56 -18.62
CA GLY A 105 -8.10 -2.90 -17.64
C GLY A 105 -9.41 -3.36 -18.29
N LYS A 106 -9.83 -2.72 -19.38
CA LYS A 106 -11.04 -3.12 -20.12
C LYS A 106 -10.92 -4.52 -20.73
N ASP A 107 -9.72 -4.89 -21.22
CA ASP A 107 -9.47 -6.21 -21.80
C ASP A 107 -9.43 -7.28 -20.71
N PHE A 108 -8.84 -6.99 -19.55
CA PHE A 108 -8.87 -7.88 -18.39
C PHE A 108 -10.31 -8.12 -17.92
N LEU A 109 -11.12 -7.08 -17.78
CA LEU A 109 -12.52 -7.20 -17.38
C LEU A 109 -13.37 -8.00 -18.37
N ALA A 110 -13.10 -7.86 -19.67
CA ALA A 110 -13.86 -8.55 -20.72
C ALA A 110 -13.46 -10.03 -20.89
N ASN A 111 -12.18 -10.36 -20.71
CA ASN A 111 -11.64 -11.66 -21.13
C ASN A 111 -11.19 -12.54 -19.96
N ASP A 112 -10.93 -11.98 -18.78
CA ASP A 112 -10.48 -12.75 -17.63
C ASP A 112 -11.63 -13.56 -17.00
N LYS A 113 -11.34 -14.77 -16.57
CA LYS A 113 -12.29 -15.70 -15.95
C LYS A 113 -11.76 -16.20 -14.61
N THR A 114 -11.23 -15.29 -13.81
CA THR A 114 -10.63 -15.62 -12.53
C THR A 114 -11.72 -15.97 -11.51
N GLU A 115 -11.98 -17.25 -11.26
CA GLU A 115 -12.99 -17.70 -10.29
C GLU A 115 -12.49 -17.69 -8.83
N ASN A 116 -11.15 -17.70 -8.65
CA ASN A 116 -10.51 -17.88 -7.35
C ASN A 116 -9.99 -16.57 -6.71
N VAL A 117 -10.50 -15.42 -7.13
CA VAL A 117 -10.24 -14.13 -6.47
C VAL A 117 -11.54 -13.52 -5.98
N ARG A 118 -11.56 -13.04 -4.75
CA ARG A 118 -12.68 -12.34 -4.14
C ARG A 118 -12.22 -11.06 -3.49
N TYR A 119 -13.09 -10.09 -3.41
CA TYR A 119 -12.75 -8.76 -2.95
C TYR A 119 -13.82 -8.21 -1.98
N TYR A 120 -13.35 -7.61 -0.89
CA TYR A 120 -14.12 -6.79 0.03
C TYR A 120 -13.52 -5.40 0.07
N TYR A 121 -14.34 -4.37 0.03
CA TYR A 121 -13.89 -2.99 0.19
C TYR A 121 -14.40 -2.41 1.49
N THR A 122 -13.49 -1.85 2.33
CA THR A 122 -13.89 -1.11 3.54
C THR A 122 -14.65 0.15 3.17
N GLN A 123 -15.72 0.46 3.92
CA GLN A 123 -16.46 1.70 3.74
C GLN A 123 -15.54 2.91 3.93
N LYS A 124 -15.43 3.76 2.90
CA LYS A 124 -14.62 4.98 2.92
C LYS A 124 -15.37 6.11 3.61
N ASN A 125 -15.04 6.37 4.84
CA ASN A 125 -15.52 7.50 5.62
C ASN A 125 -14.66 7.68 6.87
N CYS A 126 -14.46 8.92 7.32
CA CYS A 126 -13.79 9.21 8.59
C CYS A 126 -14.79 9.51 9.74
N ASN A 127 -16.06 9.76 9.41
CA ASN A 127 -17.11 10.08 10.37
C ASN A 127 -18.05 8.90 10.55
N MET A 128 -18.01 8.26 11.74
CA MET A 128 -18.83 7.09 12.08
C MET A 128 -20.19 7.52 12.67
N ASP A 129 -21.02 8.15 11.84
CA ASP A 129 -22.40 8.52 12.16
C ASP A 129 -23.41 7.39 11.75
N GLU A 130 -24.70 7.66 11.93
CA GLU A 130 -25.75 6.72 11.54
C GLU A 130 -25.74 6.37 10.05
N LYS A 131 -25.35 7.34 9.20
CA LYS A 131 -25.22 7.12 7.76
C LYS A 131 -24.09 6.17 7.46
N PHE A 132 -22.93 6.35 8.10
CA PHE A 132 -21.79 5.45 7.99
C PHE A 132 -22.19 3.99 8.29
N PHE A 133 -22.82 3.74 9.44
CA PHE A 133 -23.20 2.37 9.84
C PHE A 133 -24.22 1.75 8.90
N ARG A 134 -25.16 2.53 8.38
CA ARG A 134 -26.12 2.06 7.37
C ARG A 134 -25.47 1.73 6.04
N ASP A 135 -24.52 2.56 5.60
CA ASP A 135 -23.78 2.34 4.35
C ASP A 135 -22.82 1.14 4.49
N GLU A 136 -22.21 0.97 5.65
CA GLU A 136 -21.36 -0.18 5.96
C GLU A 136 -22.14 -1.51 5.94
N GLU A 137 -23.40 -1.54 6.40
CA GLU A 137 -24.26 -2.71 6.33
C GLU A 137 -24.51 -3.19 4.88
N ASN A 138 -24.33 -2.32 3.89
CA ASN A 138 -24.47 -2.65 2.47
C ASN A 138 -23.14 -3.08 1.82
N THR A 139 -22.02 -3.09 2.55
CA THR A 139 -20.75 -3.64 2.04
C THR A 139 -20.78 -5.16 2.04
N GLY A 140 -19.94 -5.78 1.21
CA GLY A 140 -19.86 -7.23 1.16
C GLY A 140 -18.75 -7.72 0.24
N TRP A 141 -18.46 -9.00 0.35
CA TRP A 141 -17.51 -9.66 -0.54
C TRP A 141 -18.15 -9.90 -1.92
N SER A 142 -17.42 -9.58 -2.96
CA SER A 142 -17.77 -9.87 -4.35
C SER A 142 -16.86 -10.94 -4.94
N CYS A 143 -17.45 -11.80 -5.79
CA CYS A 143 -16.71 -12.67 -6.68
C CYS A 143 -16.32 -11.89 -7.94
N PHE A 144 -15.31 -12.38 -8.68
CA PHE A 144 -14.93 -11.75 -9.93
C PHE A 144 -16.06 -11.91 -10.98
N ASP A 145 -16.51 -10.79 -11.47
CA ASP A 145 -17.23 -10.63 -12.71
C ASP A 145 -16.87 -9.27 -13.32
N SER A 146 -17.20 -9.06 -14.59
CA SER A 146 -16.79 -7.85 -15.33
C SER A 146 -17.36 -6.54 -14.76
N GLU A 147 -18.43 -6.58 -14.00
CA GLU A 147 -19.03 -5.38 -13.37
C GLU A 147 -18.49 -5.17 -11.96
N SER A 148 -18.52 -6.20 -11.12
CA SER A 148 -18.04 -6.11 -9.73
C SER A 148 -16.55 -5.77 -9.65
N ALA A 149 -15.74 -6.32 -10.56
CA ALA A 149 -14.29 -6.13 -10.54
C ALA A 149 -13.81 -4.77 -11.08
N ARG A 150 -14.69 -3.96 -11.67
CA ARG A 150 -14.31 -2.65 -12.24
C ARG A 150 -13.62 -1.75 -11.23
N ALA A 151 -14.15 -1.69 -10.02
CA ALA A 151 -13.66 -0.86 -8.94
C ALA A 151 -12.63 -1.55 -8.03
N TRP A 152 -12.22 -2.78 -8.31
CA TRP A 152 -11.19 -3.45 -7.52
C TRP A 152 -9.83 -2.79 -7.76
N SER A 153 -8.98 -2.78 -6.75
CA SER A 153 -7.57 -2.38 -6.91
C SER A 153 -6.89 -3.21 -8.00
N ALA A 154 -6.35 -2.56 -9.03
CA ALA A 154 -5.62 -3.25 -10.08
C ALA A 154 -4.38 -3.98 -9.51
N VAL A 155 -3.62 -3.33 -8.63
CA VAL A 155 -2.45 -3.93 -7.97
C VAL A 155 -2.84 -5.18 -7.20
N ALA A 156 -3.86 -5.07 -6.34
CA ALA A 156 -4.30 -6.20 -5.52
C ALA A 156 -4.92 -7.32 -6.35
N TYR A 157 -5.59 -7.00 -7.45
CA TYR A 157 -6.13 -7.98 -8.38
C TYR A 157 -5.02 -8.79 -9.06
N PHE A 158 -4.01 -8.13 -9.65
CA PHE A 158 -2.90 -8.85 -10.30
C PHE A 158 -2.11 -9.69 -9.31
N TYR A 159 -1.85 -9.17 -8.12
CA TYR A 159 -1.26 -9.91 -7.02
C TYR A 159 -2.05 -11.18 -6.66
N ALA A 160 -3.36 -11.02 -6.41
CA ALA A 160 -4.22 -12.11 -5.96
C ALA A 160 -4.42 -13.18 -7.04
N LYS A 161 -4.51 -12.77 -8.31
CA LYS A 161 -4.67 -13.67 -9.46
C LYS A 161 -3.47 -14.61 -9.58
N GLU A 162 -2.25 -14.09 -9.52
CA GLU A 162 -1.04 -14.91 -9.60
C GLU A 162 -0.91 -15.81 -8.37
N LEU A 163 -1.18 -15.29 -7.19
CA LEU A 163 -1.13 -16.05 -5.94
C LEU A 163 -2.15 -17.20 -5.94
N ALA A 164 -3.38 -16.95 -6.38
CA ALA A 164 -4.42 -17.97 -6.49
C ALA A 164 -4.04 -19.08 -7.47
N ALA A 165 -3.48 -18.71 -8.63
CA ALA A 165 -3.02 -19.66 -9.63
C ALA A 165 -1.84 -20.53 -9.11
N ARG A 166 -0.88 -19.91 -8.41
CA ARG A 166 0.31 -20.62 -7.88
C ARG A 166 -0.03 -21.57 -6.74
N LEU A 167 -0.93 -21.15 -5.84
CA LEU A 167 -1.29 -21.94 -4.66
C LEU A 167 -2.46 -22.91 -4.88
N GLY A 168 -3.23 -22.74 -5.98
CA GLY A 168 -4.43 -23.53 -6.26
C GLY A 168 -5.55 -23.33 -5.24
N VAL A 169 -5.66 -22.13 -4.61
CA VAL A 169 -6.66 -21.81 -3.60
C VAL A 169 -7.35 -20.47 -3.89
N THR A 170 -8.52 -20.25 -3.29
CA THR A 170 -9.17 -18.94 -3.37
C THR A 170 -8.37 -17.90 -2.58
N VAL A 171 -8.16 -16.72 -3.16
CA VAL A 171 -7.53 -15.57 -2.52
C VAL A 171 -8.57 -14.47 -2.33
N GLY A 172 -8.72 -14.03 -1.10
CA GLY A 172 -9.55 -12.89 -0.71
C GLY A 172 -8.70 -11.64 -0.46
N ILE A 173 -9.12 -10.52 -1.01
CA ILE A 173 -8.52 -9.21 -0.75
C ILE A 173 -9.46 -8.36 0.09
N ILE A 174 -8.94 -7.77 1.14
CA ILE A 174 -9.61 -6.71 1.89
C ILE A 174 -8.97 -5.38 1.46
N GLY A 175 -9.66 -4.60 0.63
CA GLY A 175 -9.24 -3.27 0.24
C GLY A 175 -9.45 -2.27 1.39
N CYS A 176 -8.36 -1.76 1.95
CA CYS A 176 -8.34 -0.75 3.01
C CYS A 176 -7.37 0.36 2.59
N ASN A 177 -7.78 1.16 1.60
CA ASN A 177 -6.95 2.17 0.94
C ASN A 177 -7.81 3.38 0.53
N TRP A 178 -7.17 4.56 0.46
CA TRP A 178 -7.81 5.79 0.04
C TRP A 178 -6.76 6.76 -0.54
N GLY A 179 -7.05 7.31 -1.72
CA GLY A 179 -6.16 8.24 -2.43
C GLY A 179 -5.85 9.49 -1.62
N GLY A 180 -4.61 10.02 -1.79
CA GLY A 180 -4.17 11.25 -1.14
C GLY A 180 -3.90 11.15 0.37
N THR A 181 -3.78 9.95 0.92
CA THR A 181 -3.62 9.76 2.37
C THR A 181 -2.18 9.56 2.78
N SER A 182 -1.75 10.27 3.84
CA SER A 182 -0.51 10.00 4.56
C SER A 182 -0.62 8.71 5.38
N ALA A 183 0.50 8.05 5.62
CA ALA A 183 0.55 6.90 6.53
C ALA A 183 0.02 7.24 7.94
N SER A 184 0.19 8.49 8.40
CA SER A 184 -0.31 8.96 9.70
C SER A 184 -1.83 8.91 9.85
N TYR A 185 -2.61 8.92 8.74
CA TYR A 185 -4.07 8.87 8.79
C TYR A 185 -4.61 7.49 9.18
N TRP A 186 -3.80 6.46 8.97
CA TRP A 186 -4.08 5.05 9.25
C TRP A 186 -3.56 4.57 10.60
N MET A 187 -3.19 5.51 11.50
CA MET A 187 -2.58 5.24 12.79
C MET A 187 -3.41 5.82 13.94
N SER A 188 -3.30 5.21 15.12
CA SER A 188 -3.91 5.76 16.33
C SER A 188 -3.15 6.99 16.84
N ARG A 189 -3.86 7.90 17.50
CA ARG A 189 -3.27 9.06 18.18
C ARG A 189 -2.17 8.62 19.17
N GLU A 190 -2.47 7.62 20.01
CA GLU A 190 -1.52 7.08 20.98
C GLU A 190 -0.21 6.61 20.32
N SER A 191 -0.29 5.96 19.15
CA SER A 191 0.90 5.50 18.44
C SER A 191 1.76 6.66 17.93
N LEU A 192 1.14 7.73 17.41
CA LEU A 192 1.85 8.92 16.93
C LEU A 192 2.46 9.74 18.08
N GLU A 193 1.84 9.78 19.25
CA GLU A 193 2.33 10.49 20.43
C GLU A 193 3.60 9.88 21.05
N LYS A 194 3.93 8.62 20.72
CA LYS A 194 5.13 7.93 21.24
C LYS A 194 6.45 8.49 20.72
N ASP A 195 6.46 9.22 19.60
CA ASP A 195 7.66 9.80 19.00
C ASP A 195 7.42 11.28 18.69
N THR A 196 8.37 12.15 19.07
CA THR A 196 8.25 13.60 18.92
C THR A 196 8.09 14.02 17.46
N ASP A 197 8.79 13.36 16.54
CA ASP A 197 8.71 13.68 15.11
C ASP A 197 7.35 13.25 14.53
N LEU A 198 6.79 12.13 15.03
CA LEU A 198 5.47 11.64 14.61
C LEU A 198 4.34 12.47 15.20
N LYS A 199 4.50 12.98 16.42
CA LYS A 199 3.55 13.89 17.04
C LYS A 199 3.28 15.15 16.18
N ALA A 200 4.26 15.59 15.39
CA ALA A 200 4.08 16.73 14.51
C ALA A 200 2.94 16.55 13.46
N TYR A 201 2.57 15.33 13.10
CA TYR A 201 1.39 15.07 12.24
C TYR A 201 0.08 15.35 12.99
N LEU A 202 0.04 15.10 14.29
CA LEU A 202 -1.10 15.44 15.16
C LEU A 202 -1.18 16.95 15.39
N ASP A 203 -0.04 17.59 15.64
CA ASP A 203 0.04 19.01 15.92
C ASP A 203 -0.49 19.86 14.72
N ASP A 204 -0.32 19.40 13.48
CA ASP A 204 -0.92 20.05 12.30
C ASP A 204 -2.44 20.13 12.41
N PHE A 205 -3.08 19.00 12.75
CA PHE A 205 -4.52 18.95 12.92
C PHE A 205 -4.98 19.71 14.16
N ASP A 206 -4.37 19.45 15.32
CA ASP A 206 -4.73 20.05 16.59
C ASP A 206 -4.63 21.59 16.52
N ASN A 207 -3.59 22.12 15.86
CA ASN A 207 -3.43 23.56 15.65
C ASN A 207 -4.47 24.14 14.69
N ALA A 208 -4.81 23.41 13.62
CA ALA A 208 -5.78 23.86 12.62
C ALA A 208 -7.20 23.98 13.18
N VAL A 209 -7.56 23.16 14.17
CA VAL A 209 -8.90 23.14 14.77
C VAL A 209 -8.96 23.90 16.11
N ALA A 210 -7.84 24.33 16.66
CA ALA A 210 -7.78 24.99 17.96
C ALA A 210 -8.62 26.28 18.01
N GLY A 211 -9.49 26.38 19.00
CA GLY A 211 -10.34 27.57 19.23
C GLY A 211 -11.51 27.73 18.24
N ARG A 212 -11.71 26.79 17.31
CA ARG A 212 -12.82 26.80 16.36
C ARG A 212 -14.00 26.00 16.88
N SER A 213 -15.22 26.46 16.62
CA SER A 213 -16.42 25.69 16.96
C SER A 213 -16.63 24.53 15.98
N ARG A 214 -17.22 23.44 16.45
CA ARG A 214 -17.56 22.29 15.62
C ARG A 214 -18.50 22.70 14.48
N GLU A 215 -19.49 23.54 14.74
CA GLU A 215 -20.48 23.99 13.76
C GLU A 215 -19.83 24.76 12.62
N GLU A 216 -18.89 25.66 12.92
CA GLU A 216 -18.13 26.40 11.89
C GLU A 216 -17.32 25.47 10.99
N MET A 217 -16.60 24.52 11.60
CA MET A 217 -15.78 23.56 10.89
C MET A 217 -16.62 22.63 10.00
N ASP A 218 -17.72 22.13 10.52
CA ASP A 218 -18.63 21.26 9.78
C ASP A 218 -19.24 22.00 8.58
N LYS A 219 -19.66 23.27 8.76
CA LYS A 219 -20.16 24.09 7.69
C LYS A 219 -19.11 24.33 6.60
N GLU A 220 -17.89 24.70 6.99
CA GLU A 220 -16.79 24.92 6.04
C GLU A 220 -16.49 23.66 5.21
N TYR A 221 -16.46 22.50 5.85
CA TYR A 221 -16.25 21.23 5.14
C TYR A 221 -17.40 20.89 4.18
N LEU A 222 -18.65 21.09 4.60
CA LEU A 222 -19.81 20.83 3.74
C LEU A 222 -19.87 21.79 2.54
N ASP A 223 -19.44 23.04 2.71
CA ASP A 223 -19.32 23.98 1.61
C ASP A 223 -18.17 23.60 0.65
N TYR A 224 -17.08 23.07 1.18
CA TYR A 224 -15.98 22.50 0.38
C TYR A 224 -16.46 21.26 -0.42
N VAL A 225 -17.20 20.34 0.20
CA VAL A 225 -17.72 19.12 -0.48
C VAL A 225 -18.58 19.51 -1.69
N LYS A 226 -19.47 20.52 -1.56
CA LYS A 226 -20.27 21.01 -2.70
C LYS A 226 -19.39 21.57 -3.82
N TYR A 227 -18.36 22.34 -3.45
CA TYR A 227 -17.39 22.86 -4.42
C TYR A 227 -16.65 21.73 -5.14
N GLU A 228 -16.21 20.71 -4.38
CA GLU A 228 -15.47 19.57 -4.93
C GLU A 228 -16.34 18.73 -5.87
N GLU A 229 -17.60 18.49 -5.53
CA GLU A 229 -18.55 17.79 -6.41
C GLU A 229 -18.75 18.51 -7.75
N GLU A 230 -18.84 19.83 -7.73
CA GLU A 230 -18.96 20.64 -8.95
C GLU A 230 -17.66 20.64 -9.75
N TRP A 231 -16.53 20.72 -9.07
CA TRP A 231 -15.21 20.66 -9.68
C TRP A 231 -14.96 19.31 -10.35
N GLN A 232 -15.30 18.21 -9.68
CA GLN A 232 -15.18 16.86 -10.21
C GLN A 232 -16.04 16.63 -11.46
N LYS A 233 -17.27 17.16 -11.49
CA LYS A 233 -18.12 17.09 -12.69
C LYS A 233 -17.45 17.75 -13.90
N LYS A 234 -16.89 18.95 -13.70
CA LYS A 234 -16.15 19.65 -14.76
C LYS A 234 -14.88 18.92 -15.18
N SER A 235 -14.16 18.32 -14.23
CA SER A 235 -12.97 17.52 -14.50
C SER A 235 -13.29 16.28 -15.35
N VAL A 236 -14.38 15.55 -15.03
CA VAL A 236 -14.86 14.44 -15.85
C VAL A 236 -15.24 14.90 -17.25
N GLU A 237 -15.93 16.03 -17.40
CA GLU A 237 -16.27 16.62 -18.69
C GLU A 237 -15.00 16.99 -19.48
N PHE A 238 -14.03 17.64 -18.84
CA PHE A 238 -12.76 17.99 -19.46
C PHE A 238 -12.04 16.75 -20.01
N TYR A 239 -11.80 15.70 -19.19
CA TYR A 239 -11.10 14.51 -19.63
C TYR A 239 -11.90 13.65 -20.62
N SER A 240 -13.23 13.77 -20.67
CA SER A 240 -14.04 13.11 -21.69
C SER A 240 -13.80 13.69 -23.10
N THR A 241 -13.45 14.96 -23.17
CA THR A 241 -13.18 15.69 -24.42
C THR A 241 -11.69 15.89 -24.71
N HIS A 242 -10.85 15.78 -23.67
CA HIS A 242 -9.39 15.92 -23.73
C HIS A 242 -8.73 14.71 -23.01
N PRO A 243 -8.76 13.52 -23.58
CA PRO A 243 -8.29 12.30 -22.92
C PRO A 243 -6.79 12.32 -22.59
N ASP A 244 -6.00 13.11 -23.32
CA ASP A 244 -4.56 13.33 -23.09
C ASP A 244 -4.26 14.68 -22.40
N GLY A 245 -5.30 15.36 -21.89
CA GLY A 245 -5.18 16.66 -21.23
C GLY A 245 -4.36 16.54 -19.94
N THR A 246 -3.55 17.56 -19.68
CA THR A 246 -2.74 17.64 -18.46
C THR A 246 -3.56 18.14 -17.26
N TRP A 247 -3.06 17.89 -16.05
CA TRP A 247 -3.65 18.44 -14.84
C TRP A 247 -3.73 19.98 -14.84
N ASP A 248 -2.70 20.66 -15.36
CA ASP A 248 -2.67 22.11 -15.44
C ASP A 248 -3.75 22.65 -16.39
N GLU A 249 -3.98 21.99 -17.52
CA GLU A 249 -5.07 22.31 -18.46
C GLU A 249 -6.44 22.04 -17.83
N CYS A 250 -6.59 20.94 -17.09
CA CYS A 250 -7.80 20.64 -16.33
C CYS A 250 -8.09 21.72 -15.30
N GLN A 251 -7.09 22.17 -14.52
CA GLN A 251 -7.27 23.26 -13.57
C GLN A 251 -7.59 24.61 -14.26
N ALA A 252 -7.02 24.86 -15.43
CA ALA A 252 -7.38 26.06 -16.21
C ALA A 252 -8.84 26.04 -16.66
N TYR A 253 -9.39 24.87 -16.97
CA TYR A 253 -10.79 24.69 -17.36
C TYR A 253 -11.74 24.69 -16.14
N CYS A 254 -11.44 23.93 -15.10
CA CYS A 254 -12.31 23.70 -13.93
C CYS A 254 -12.22 24.80 -12.86
N GLY A 255 -11.12 25.55 -12.85
CA GLY A 255 -10.66 26.34 -11.72
C GLY A 255 -9.62 25.59 -10.88
N VAL A 256 -8.87 26.32 -10.06
CA VAL A 256 -7.82 25.72 -9.21
C VAL A 256 -8.45 24.77 -8.21
N SER A 257 -7.96 23.54 -8.16
CA SER A 257 -8.39 22.55 -7.17
C SER A 257 -8.13 23.04 -5.74
N LYS A 258 -9.10 22.86 -4.86
CA LYS A 258 -8.97 23.16 -3.42
C LYS A 258 -8.61 21.94 -2.57
N TYR A 259 -8.30 20.81 -3.24
CA TYR A 259 -7.85 19.60 -2.57
C TYR A 259 -6.60 19.88 -1.70
N PRO A 260 -6.49 19.33 -0.49
CA PRO A 260 -7.38 18.35 0.18
C PRO A 260 -8.56 18.97 0.96
N GLY A 261 -8.86 20.25 0.77
CA GLY A 261 -9.92 20.96 1.47
C GLY A 261 -9.50 21.45 2.88
N PRO A 262 -10.46 22.04 3.64
CA PRO A 262 -10.17 22.57 4.96
C PRO A 262 -9.91 21.44 5.96
N MET A 263 -8.94 21.65 6.85
CA MET A 263 -8.64 20.71 7.92
C MET A 263 -9.69 20.81 9.02
N THR A 264 -10.59 19.84 9.07
CA THR A 264 -11.71 19.75 10.01
C THR A 264 -11.95 18.30 10.41
N PRO A 265 -12.66 17.99 11.50
CA PRO A 265 -12.95 16.62 11.92
C PRO A 265 -13.78 15.78 10.92
N LEU A 266 -14.48 16.41 9.97
CA LEU A 266 -15.21 15.72 8.90
C LEU A 266 -14.35 15.41 7.68
N ASN A 267 -13.17 16.07 7.54
CA ASN A 267 -12.28 15.84 6.44
C ASN A 267 -11.42 14.59 6.70
N PRO A 268 -11.36 13.60 5.78
CA PRO A 268 -10.54 12.40 5.97
C PRO A 268 -9.02 12.65 5.87
N PHE A 269 -8.58 13.83 5.44
CA PHE A 269 -7.18 14.13 5.15
C PHE A 269 -6.45 14.77 6.34
N HIS A 270 -6.46 14.07 7.47
CA HIS A 270 -5.65 14.44 8.66
C HIS A 270 -5.19 13.19 9.43
N ALA A 271 -4.19 13.37 10.29
CA ALA A 271 -3.67 12.28 11.12
C ALA A 271 -4.80 11.60 11.91
N THR A 272 -4.77 10.26 11.95
CA THR A 272 -5.71 9.37 12.64
C THR A 272 -7.11 9.21 12.03
N ALA A 273 -7.49 10.00 11.03
CA ALA A 273 -8.86 10.06 10.53
C ALA A 273 -9.44 8.70 10.07
N LEU A 274 -8.61 7.82 9.53
CA LEU A 274 -9.03 6.56 8.91
C LEU A 274 -8.76 5.32 9.77
N TYR A 275 -8.11 5.50 10.93
CA TYR A 275 -7.75 4.37 11.76
C TYR A 275 -8.98 3.65 12.34
N ASP A 276 -9.85 4.37 13.03
CA ASP A 276 -11.05 3.78 13.65
C ASP A 276 -12.14 3.44 12.62
N SER A 277 -12.28 4.28 11.59
CA SER A 277 -13.35 4.16 10.60
C SER A 277 -13.07 3.15 9.48
N MET A 278 -11.79 2.77 9.27
CA MET A 278 -11.45 1.80 8.24
C MET A 278 -10.62 0.62 8.79
N VAL A 279 -9.45 0.87 9.42
CA VAL A 279 -8.59 -0.22 9.90
C VAL A 279 -9.28 -1.04 10.99
N LYS A 280 -9.81 -0.38 12.02
CA LYS A 280 -10.48 -1.06 13.14
C LYS A 280 -11.82 -1.71 12.75
N ARG A 281 -12.38 -1.36 11.58
CA ARG A 281 -13.61 -2.01 11.07
C ARG A 281 -13.35 -3.43 10.55
N VAL A 282 -12.14 -3.69 10.07
CA VAL A 282 -11.75 -5.03 9.59
C VAL A 282 -10.83 -5.77 10.55
N CYS A 283 -10.16 -5.09 11.46
CA CYS A 283 -9.38 -5.71 12.52
C CYS A 283 -10.33 -6.24 13.64
N PRO A 284 -10.16 -7.51 14.09
CA PRO A 284 -9.07 -8.45 13.85
C PRO A 284 -9.42 -9.58 12.86
N TYR A 285 -10.02 -9.31 11.71
CA TYR A 285 -10.24 -10.36 10.69
C TYR A 285 -8.93 -11.08 10.40
N THR A 286 -8.93 -12.41 10.46
CA THR A 286 -7.67 -13.17 10.31
C THR A 286 -7.16 -13.08 8.89
N ILE A 287 -5.94 -12.57 8.71
CA ILE A 287 -5.27 -12.38 7.43
C ILE A 287 -3.93 -13.13 7.38
N LYS A 288 -3.46 -13.40 6.18
CA LYS A 288 -2.10 -13.94 5.95
C LYS A 288 -1.05 -12.86 6.08
N GLY A 289 -1.33 -11.67 5.54
CA GLY A 289 -0.42 -10.55 5.53
C GLY A 289 -1.03 -9.30 4.89
N VAL A 290 -0.21 -8.30 4.71
CA VAL A 290 -0.55 -7.00 4.12
C VAL A 290 0.25 -6.78 2.85
N ILE A 291 -0.39 -6.29 1.79
CA ILE A 291 0.25 -5.64 0.65
C ILE A 291 0.00 -4.13 0.75
N TYR A 292 1.05 -3.31 0.52
CA TYR A 292 0.96 -1.88 0.82
C TYR A 292 1.61 -1.02 -0.26
N TYR A 293 0.91 0.01 -0.73
CA TYR A 293 1.44 0.96 -1.70
C TYR A 293 1.09 2.39 -1.28
N GLN A 294 2.06 3.11 -0.72
CA GLN A 294 1.90 4.44 -0.18
C GLN A 294 3.28 5.11 -0.02
N GLY A 295 3.32 6.41 0.08
CA GLY A 295 4.51 7.23 0.34
C GLY A 295 4.43 8.59 -0.33
N GLU A 296 3.63 8.72 -1.38
CA GLU A 296 3.52 9.90 -2.21
C GLU A 296 3.06 11.14 -1.42
N THR A 297 2.06 10.98 -0.55
CA THR A 297 1.55 12.09 0.28
C THR A 297 2.52 12.50 1.39
N ASP A 298 3.43 11.62 1.79
CA ASP A 298 4.43 11.89 2.83
C ASP A 298 5.72 12.53 2.28
N ASP A 299 5.76 12.90 1.01
CA ASP A 299 6.89 13.57 0.36
C ASP A 299 7.15 14.99 0.89
N ASN A 300 6.17 15.58 1.57
CA ASN A 300 6.31 16.85 2.30
C ASN A 300 7.10 16.72 3.62
N ARG A 301 7.25 15.48 4.15
CA ARG A 301 8.01 15.16 5.37
C ARG A 301 8.89 13.90 5.17
N PRO A 302 9.70 13.83 4.10
CA PRO A 302 10.35 12.58 3.68
C PRO A 302 11.36 12.06 4.72
N LYS A 303 11.98 12.95 5.53
CA LYS A 303 12.95 12.56 6.58
C LYS A 303 12.29 11.81 7.75
N THR A 304 10.99 12.02 7.97
CA THR A 304 10.24 11.37 9.05
C THR A 304 9.65 10.03 8.60
N TYR A 305 9.54 9.80 7.30
CA TYR A 305 8.78 8.68 6.74
C TYR A 305 9.25 7.29 7.22
N PHE A 306 10.55 7.07 7.39
CA PHE A 306 11.04 5.80 7.95
C PHE A 306 10.47 5.50 9.33
N LYS A 307 10.45 6.50 10.23
CA LYS A 307 9.87 6.34 11.57
C LYS A 307 8.37 6.10 11.50
N LEU A 308 7.68 6.88 10.66
CA LEU A 308 6.24 6.78 10.47
C LEU A 308 5.84 5.40 9.95
N PHE A 309 6.48 4.93 8.88
CA PHE A 309 6.13 3.65 8.26
C PHE A 309 6.46 2.46 9.15
N LYS A 310 7.61 2.49 9.84
CA LYS A 310 7.95 1.48 10.85
C LYS A 310 6.91 1.44 11.99
N ALA A 311 6.47 2.59 12.47
CA ALA A 311 5.46 2.69 13.54
C ALA A 311 4.09 2.18 13.07
N LEU A 312 3.68 2.46 11.82
CA LEU A 312 2.47 1.92 11.23
C LEU A 312 2.49 0.39 11.16
N ILE A 313 3.58 -0.20 10.67
CA ILE A 313 3.73 -1.67 10.60
C ILE A 313 3.59 -2.28 12.00
N GLN A 314 4.27 -1.70 13.00
CA GLN A 314 4.19 -2.21 14.38
C GLN A 314 2.78 -2.07 14.94
N LEU A 315 2.12 -0.91 14.77
CA LEU A 315 0.74 -0.68 15.23
C LEU A 315 -0.23 -1.73 14.64
N TRP A 316 -0.14 -1.99 13.33
CA TRP A 316 -1.04 -2.97 12.71
C TRP A 316 -0.72 -4.40 13.18
N ARG A 317 0.54 -4.74 13.44
CA ARG A 317 0.92 -6.01 14.09
C ARG A 317 0.31 -6.16 15.48
N ASP A 318 0.42 -5.11 16.30
CA ASP A 318 -0.16 -5.06 17.64
C ASP A 318 -1.70 -5.23 17.58
N ASP A 319 -2.36 -4.55 16.65
CA ASP A 319 -3.82 -4.62 16.45
C ASP A 319 -4.30 -6.01 16.03
N TRP A 320 -3.55 -6.67 15.15
CA TRP A 320 -3.85 -8.05 14.75
C TRP A 320 -3.37 -9.08 15.77
N GLY A 321 -2.58 -8.68 16.77
CA GLY A 321 -1.96 -9.59 17.73
C GLY A 321 -1.07 -10.63 17.05
N ASP A 322 -0.31 -10.21 16.02
CA ASP A 322 0.60 -11.04 15.23
C ASP A 322 1.88 -10.25 14.92
N ASP A 323 2.87 -10.33 15.83
CA ASP A 323 4.17 -9.64 15.70
C ASP A 323 4.94 -10.02 14.44
N GLU A 324 4.61 -11.18 13.87
CA GLU A 324 5.20 -11.73 12.66
C GLU A 324 4.34 -11.49 11.39
N LEU A 325 3.27 -10.69 11.49
CA LEU A 325 2.39 -10.41 10.34
C LEU A 325 3.21 -9.87 9.16
N PRO A 326 3.23 -10.60 8.02
CA PRO A 326 3.99 -10.21 6.85
C PRO A 326 3.49 -8.89 6.24
N PHE A 327 4.44 -8.05 5.82
CA PHE A 327 4.16 -6.74 5.23
C PHE A 327 4.96 -6.57 3.93
N MET A 328 4.32 -6.82 2.78
CA MET A 328 4.91 -6.65 1.45
C MET A 328 4.56 -5.27 0.92
N PHE A 329 5.54 -4.45 0.58
CA PHE A 329 5.27 -3.08 0.16
C PHE A 329 6.02 -2.68 -1.10
N VAL A 330 5.52 -1.65 -1.75
CA VAL A 330 6.08 -1.08 -2.97
C VAL A 330 7.12 -0.03 -2.61
N GLN A 331 8.28 -0.05 -3.26
CA GLN A 331 9.17 1.10 -3.32
C GLN A 331 8.65 2.06 -4.40
N LEU A 332 8.47 3.34 -4.08
CA LEU A 332 7.91 4.32 -5.03
C LEU A 332 8.65 4.34 -6.37
N PRO A 333 7.93 4.44 -7.50
CA PRO A 333 8.51 4.50 -8.84
C PRO A 333 9.23 5.84 -9.07
N MET A 334 9.85 5.99 -10.24
CA MET A 334 10.34 7.28 -10.71
C MET A 334 9.15 8.21 -11.00
N HIS A 335 9.13 9.38 -10.36
CA HIS A 335 8.13 10.39 -10.61
C HIS A 335 8.65 11.79 -10.30
N ARG A 336 8.29 12.76 -11.12
CA ARG A 336 8.57 14.17 -10.89
C ARG A 336 7.54 15.03 -11.63
N TYR A 337 6.98 16.01 -10.98
CA TYR A 337 6.17 17.03 -11.64
C TYR A 337 7.03 17.96 -12.49
N LYS A 338 6.48 18.52 -13.55
CA LYS A 338 7.17 19.47 -14.43
C LYS A 338 7.71 20.69 -13.68
N ALA A 339 6.99 21.16 -12.67
CA ALA A 339 7.37 22.29 -11.84
C ALA A 339 8.41 21.96 -10.75
N ASP A 340 8.68 20.68 -10.48
CA ASP A 340 9.68 20.25 -9.51
C ASP A 340 11.09 20.32 -10.11
N PRO A 341 12.00 21.15 -9.57
CA PRO A 341 13.40 21.20 -10.04
C PRO A 341 14.24 20.02 -9.58
N ASP A 342 13.62 18.91 -9.13
CA ASP A 342 14.23 17.73 -8.53
C ASP A 342 14.73 17.97 -7.10
N TRP A 343 13.82 18.29 -6.19
CA TRP A 343 14.09 18.49 -4.76
C TRP A 343 14.55 17.24 -4.00
N LYS A 344 14.62 16.07 -4.65
CA LYS A 344 15.10 14.79 -4.08
C LYS A 344 14.21 14.20 -2.96
N HIS A 345 13.02 14.74 -2.71
CA HIS A 345 12.14 14.27 -1.66
C HIS A 345 11.66 12.81 -1.89
N TRP A 346 11.40 12.42 -3.15
CA TRP A 346 11.07 11.04 -3.49
C TRP A 346 12.23 10.07 -3.28
N CYS A 347 13.46 10.52 -3.46
CA CYS A 347 14.65 9.73 -3.13
C CYS A 347 14.68 9.35 -1.66
N LEU A 348 14.33 10.28 -0.77
CA LEU A 348 14.27 10.06 0.67
C LEU A 348 13.15 9.08 1.06
N ILE A 349 11.98 9.16 0.41
CA ILE A 349 10.92 8.17 0.61
C ILE A 349 11.38 6.77 0.18
N ARG A 350 11.98 6.64 -1.01
CA ARG A 350 12.52 5.35 -1.50
C ARG A 350 13.61 4.79 -0.59
N GLU A 351 14.49 5.64 -0.07
CA GLU A 351 15.51 5.26 0.91
C GLU A 351 14.87 4.78 2.22
N ALA A 352 13.85 5.49 2.72
CA ALA A 352 13.11 5.11 3.92
C ALA A 352 12.42 3.75 3.75
N GLN A 353 11.84 3.47 2.58
CA GLN A 353 11.26 2.18 2.22
C GLN A 353 12.33 1.07 2.19
N MET A 354 13.48 1.31 1.55
CA MET A 354 14.60 0.36 1.54
C MET A 354 15.16 0.13 2.96
N ARG A 355 15.26 1.16 3.77
CA ARG A 355 15.68 1.05 5.17
C ARG A 355 14.68 0.23 5.99
N THR A 356 13.39 0.39 5.75
CA THR A 356 12.35 -0.42 6.39
C THR A 356 12.52 -1.89 6.02
N PHE A 357 12.68 -2.22 4.74
CA PHE A 357 12.96 -3.58 4.29
C PHE A 357 14.19 -4.19 4.98
N LYS A 358 15.31 -3.45 5.06
CA LYS A 358 16.55 -3.94 5.65
C LYS A 358 16.50 -4.11 7.18
N THR A 359 15.59 -3.43 7.88
CA THR A 359 15.61 -3.35 9.37
C THR A 359 14.37 -3.87 10.07
N VAL A 360 13.24 -3.99 9.37
CA VAL A 360 11.99 -4.51 9.94
C VAL A 360 11.78 -5.94 9.43
N LYS A 361 11.75 -6.91 10.33
CA LYS A 361 11.56 -8.32 9.99
C LYS A 361 10.21 -8.58 9.29
N ASN A 362 10.14 -9.66 8.53
CA ASN A 362 8.93 -10.09 7.81
C ASN A 362 8.34 -9.00 6.92
N THR A 363 9.22 -8.25 6.25
CA THR A 363 8.86 -7.30 5.22
C THR A 363 9.46 -7.71 3.89
N GLY A 364 8.79 -7.37 2.79
CA GLY A 364 9.28 -7.54 1.43
C GLY A 364 9.10 -6.24 0.64
N ILE A 365 9.98 -5.96 -0.32
CA ILE A 365 10.00 -4.73 -1.09
C ILE A 365 9.89 -5.00 -2.59
N ALA A 366 8.82 -4.54 -3.22
CA ALA A 366 8.65 -4.55 -4.67
C ALA A 366 9.26 -3.28 -5.27
N VAL A 367 10.42 -3.38 -5.87
CA VAL A 367 11.12 -2.26 -6.55
C VAL A 367 10.47 -2.04 -7.92
N ILE A 368 9.87 -0.87 -8.15
CA ILE A 368 9.10 -0.54 -9.36
C ILE A 368 9.56 0.76 -10.04
N LEU A 369 10.85 1.07 -9.99
CA LEU A 369 11.39 2.30 -10.56
C LEU A 369 10.99 2.52 -12.03
N ASP A 370 10.97 1.46 -12.82
CA ASP A 370 10.64 1.41 -14.23
C ASP A 370 9.14 1.50 -14.55
N CYS A 371 8.28 1.55 -13.53
CA CYS A 371 6.83 1.67 -13.71
C CYS A 371 6.34 3.12 -13.61
N GLY A 372 7.22 4.07 -13.29
CA GLY A 372 6.87 5.48 -13.11
C GLY A 372 6.76 6.26 -14.41
N GLU A 373 6.06 7.39 -14.35
CA GLU A 373 5.85 8.30 -15.47
C GLU A 373 6.20 9.74 -15.09
N PHE A 374 6.78 10.50 -16.03
CA PHE A 374 7.02 11.93 -15.82
C PHE A 374 5.72 12.70 -15.82
N ASN A 375 5.55 13.57 -14.83
CA ASN A 375 4.38 14.44 -14.65
C ASN A 375 3.03 13.69 -14.48
N GLU A 376 3.08 12.38 -14.22
CA GLU A 376 1.90 11.54 -13.89
C GLU A 376 2.18 10.73 -12.63
N ILE A 377 1.49 11.06 -11.55
CA ILE A 377 1.69 10.41 -10.24
C ILE A 377 1.00 9.04 -10.15
N HIS A 378 0.07 8.75 -11.08
CA HIS A 378 -0.70 7.51 -11.12
C HIS A 378 -0.38 6.69 -12.38
N PRO A 379 0.84 6.10 -12.48
CA PRO A 379 1.19 5.30 -13.66
C PRO A 379 0.19 4.16 -13.81
N LYS A 380 -0.32 3.99 -15.04
CA LYS A 380 -1.44 3.07 -15.30
C LYS A 380 -1.03 1.60 -15.44
N ASN A 381 0.26 1.32 -15.68
CA ASN A 381 0.74 -0.07 -15.78
C ASN A 381 0.91 -0.70 -14.39
N LYS A 382 -0.13 -1.39 -13.92
CA LYS A 382 -0.15 -2.03 -12.59
C LYS A 382 0.22 -3.52 -12.60
N VAL A 383 0.34 -4.14 -13.77
CA VAL A 383 0.70 -5.56 -13.89
C VAL A 383 2.05 -5.86 -13.23
N PRO A 384 3.17 -5.15 -13.55
CA PRO A 384 4.45 -5.41 -12.90
C PRO A 384 4.44 -5.18 -11.39
N VAL A 385 3.59 -4.25 -10.92
CA VAL A 385 3.49 -3.91 -9.49
C VAL A 385 2.87 -5.08 -8.71
N GLY A 386 1.72 -5.58 -9.18
CA GLY A 386 1.09 -6.77 -8.58
C GLY A 386 1.98 -7.99 -8.66
N HIS A 387 2.63 -8.22 -9.80
CA HIS A 387 3.58 -9.31 -10.01
C HIS A 387 4.76 -9.26 -9.01
N ARG A 388 5.43 -8.12 -8.86
CA ARG A 388 6.57 -8.00 -7.95
C ARG A 388 6.17 -8.12 -6.48
N LEU A 389 4.99 -7.67 -6.08
CA LEU A 389 4.44 -7.95 -4.76
C LEU A 389 4.18 -9.46 -4.55
N TYR A 390 3.64 -10.14 -5.58
CA TYR A 390 3.47 -11.59 -5.56
C TYR A 390 4.81 -12.32 -5.38
N LEU A 391 5.86 -11.95 -6.11
CA LEU A 391 7.20 -12.53 -5.95
C LEU A 391 7.72 -12.36 -4.52
N GLN A 392 7.55 -11.18 -3.93
CA GLN A 392 7.93 -10.93 -2.53
C GLN A 392 7.17 -11.82 -1.55
N ALA A 393 5.86 -11.99 -1.76
CA ALA A 393 5.06 -12.88 -0.92
C ALA A 393 5.48 -14.35 -1.07
N MET A 394 5.74 -14.81 -2.30
CA MET A 394 6.20 -16.18 -2.55
C MET A 394 7.51 -16.47 -1.81
N HIS A 395 8.48 -15.56 -1.88
CA HIS A 395 9.77 -15.70 -1.20
C HIS A 395 9.61 -15.65 0.34
N HIS A 396 9.03 -14.57 0.87
CA HIS A 396 9.03 -14.32 2.32
C HIS A 396 7.98 -15.11 3.11
N VAL A 397 6.86 -15.49 2.48
CA VAL A 397 5.69 -16.04 3.18
C VAL A 397 5.43 -17.49 2.82
N TYR A 398 5.71 -17.86 1.57
CA TYR A 398 5.44 -19.22 1.07
C TYR A 398 6.71 -20.06 0.88
N GLY A 399 7.89 -19.49 1.14
CA GLY A 399 9.17 -20.20 1.12
C GLY A 399 9.65 -20.62 -0.26
N ASP A 400 9.18 -19.94 -1.32
CA ASP A 400 9.68 -20.13 -2.68
C ASP A 400 11.03 -19.41 -2.84
N ASN A 401 12.12 -20.16 -2.69
CA ASN A 401 13.48 -19.66 -2.86
C ASN A 401 14.05 -19.93 -4.27
N GLU A 402 13.29 -20.58 -5.13
CA GLU A 402 13.71 -20.88 -6.51
C GLU A 402 13.40 -19.71 -7.44
N THR A 403 12.33 -18.97 -7.16
CA THR A 403 11.94 -17.80 -7.94
C THR A 403 12.70 -16.57 -7.47
N GLU A 404 13.43 -15.90 -8.38
CA GLU A 404 14.14 -14.66 -8.09
C GLU A 404 13.15 -13.52 -7.83
N ALA A 405 12.98 -13.18 -6.56
CA ALA A 405 12.00 -12.17 -6.12
C ALA A 405 12.56 -10.74 -6.08
N PHE A 406 13.88 -10.57 -6.18
CA PHE A 406 14.54 -9.30 -6.01
C PHE A 406 15.31 -8.88 -7.27
N GLY A 407 15.32 -7.58 -7.57
CA GLY A 407 16.40 -6.98 -8.33
C GLY A 407 17.64 -6.78 -7.46
N PRO A 408 18.80 -6.45 -8.05
CA PRO A 408 20.03 -6.21 -7.28
C PRO A 408 19.86 -5.04 -6.30
N VAL A 409 20.32 -5.25 -5.06
CA VAL A 409 20.27 -4.28 -3.95
C VAL A 409 21.69 -3.97 -3.50
N TYR A 410 22.03 -2.69 -3.40
CA TYR A 410 23.34 -2.24 -2.90
C TYR A 410 23.72 -2.95 -1.58
N LYS A 411 24.92 -3.56 -1.58
CA LYS A 411 25.50 -4.26 -0.44
C LYS A 411 26.62 -3.46 0.20
N ASP A 412 27.70 -3.22 -0.55
CA ASP A 412 28.90 -2.57 -0.04
C ASP A 412 29.68 -1.85 -1.15
N MET A 413 30.60 -0.97 -0.75
CA MET A 413 31.48 -0.24 -1.63
C MET A 413 32.94 -0.36 -1.16
N THR A 414 33.83 -0.68 -2.08
CA THR A 414 35.29 -0.57 -1.88
C THR A 414 35.88 0.42 -2.87
N VAL A 415 37.11 0.88 -2.64
CA VAL A 415 37.80 1.80 -3.56
C VAL A 415 39.09 1.14 -4.07
N THR A 416 39.22 1.11 -5.39
CA THR A 416 40.41 0.59 -6.07
C THR A 416 40.95 1.66 -7.03
N GLY A 417 42.08 2.30 -6.66
CA GLY A 417 42.61 3.41 -7.42
C GLY A 417 41.67 4.62 -7.46
N ASP A 418 41.22 5.00 -8.64
CA ASP A 418 40.29 6.09 -8.88
C ASP A 418 38.81 5.59 -9.13
N ARG A 419 38.55 4.34 -8.80
CA ARG A 419 37.23 3.73 -8.98
C ARG A 419 36.60 3.33 -7.65
N ALA A 420 35.30 3.59 -7.52
CA ALA A 420 34.47 2.98 -6.51
C ALA A 420 33.90 1.66 -7.07
N VAL A 421 34.12 0.56 -6.38
CA VAL A 421 33.65 -0.78 -6.76
C VAL A 421 32.47 -1.15 -5.88
N ILE A 422 31.32 -1.33 -6.50
CA ILE A 422 30.03 -1.58 -5.83
C ILE A 422 29.66 -3.05 -5.94
N SER A 423 29.37 -3.69 -4.80
CA SER A 423 28.79 -5.02 -4.74
C SER A 423 27.29 -4.98 -4.41
N PHE A 424 26.57 -6.02 -4.83
CA PHE A 424 25.12 -6.11 -4.69
C PHE A 424 24.72 -7.46 -4.08
N ASP A 425 23.67 -7.46 -3.26
CA ASP A 425 22.90 -8.65 -2.92
C ASP A 425 21.89 -8.93 -4.04
N TYR A 426 21.49 -10.18 -4.24
CA TYR A 426 20.53 -10.63 -5.27
C TYR A 426 20.99 -10.33 -6.71
N ALA A 427 22.29 -10.40 -6.97
CA ALA A 427 22.89 -10.17 -8.28
C ALA A 427 23.58 -11.42 -8.86
N GLU A 428 23.33 -12.59 -8.31
CA GLU A 428 24.01 -13.85 -8.67
C GLU A 428 23.81 -14.23 -10.14
N SER A 429 22.63 -13.93 -10.71
CA SER A 429 22.31 -14.14 -12.12
C SER A 429 22.93 -13.09 -13.05
N GLY A 430 23.50 -12.01 -12.48
CA GLY A 430 24.10 -10.91 -13.21
C GLY A 430 23.11 -9.80 -13.58
N PHE A 431 23.60 -8.88 -14.41
CA PHE A 431 22.86 -7.68 -14.79
C PHE A 431 22.40 -7.71 -16.24
N ASP A 432 21.38 -6.91 -16.52
CA ASP A 432 20.87 -6.59 -17.84
C ASP A 432 20.82 -5.06 -18.04
N ILE A 433 21.18 -4.59 -19.24
CA ILE A 433 21.15 -3.17 -19.56
C ILE A 433 20.09 -2.97 -20.63
N LYS A 434 19.11 -2.10 -20.35
CA LYS A 434 18.05 -1.76 -21.31
C LYS A 434 18.28 -0.37 -21.91
N GLY A 435 17.98 -0.26 -23.19
CA GLY A 435 18.17 0.98 -23.96
C GLY A 435 19.57 1.14 -24.52
N ASP A 436 19.77 2.18 -25.34
CA ASP A 436 20.99 2.38 -26.14
C ASP A 436 22.05 3.23 -25.45
N ASN A 437 21.73 3.83 -24.28
CA ASN A 437 22.58 4.80 -23.57
C ASN A 437 23.56 4.14 -22.57
N GLY A 438 23.60 2.79 -22.50
CA GLY A 438 24.39 2.09 -21.49
C GLY A 438 23.84 2.29 -20.07
N ILE A 439 24.71 2.15 -19.05
CA ILE A 439 24.30 2.33 -17.66
C ILE A 439 24.26 3.82 -17.34
N THR A 440 23.10 4.30 -16.89
CA THR A 440 22.88 5.71 -16.50
C THR A 440 22.57 5.83 -15.01
N GLY A 441 22.58 7.07 -14.49
CA GLY A 441 22.08 7.38 -13.14
C GLY A 441 23.08 7.21 -12.00
N PHE A 442 24.33 6.84 -12.27
CA PHE A 442 25.40 6.87 -11.27
C PHE A 442 26.01 8.26 -11.14
N GLU A 443 26.30 8.62 -9.91
CA GLU A 443 27.06 9.81 -9.54
C GLU A 443 28.09 9.43 -8.48
N VAL A 444 29.28 10.03 -8.56
CA VAL A 444 30.41 9.81 -7.64
C VAL A 444 30.92 11.12 -7.07
N ALA A 445 31.34 11.13 -5.81
CA ALA A 445 31.94 12.27 -5.13
C ALA A 445 33.17 11.89 -4.34
N GLY A 446 34.09 12.85 -4.17
CA GLY A 446 35.15 12.79 -3.21
C GLY A 446 34.72 13.10 -1.78
N ALA A 447 35.67 13.36 -0.88
CA ALA A 447 35.39 13.72 0.51
C ALA A 447 34.66 15.08 0.65
N ASP A 448 34.68 15.90 -0.40
CA ASP A 448 33.95 17.18 -0.51
C ASP A 448 32.44 17.03 -0.66
N LYS A 449 31.96 15.82 -1.03
CA LYS A 449 30.56 15.48 -1.31
C LYS A 449 29.99 16.25 -2.52
N GLU A 450 30.85 16.72 -3.42
CA GLU A 450 30.42 17.29 -4.69
C GLU A 450 30.25 16.19 -5.73
N TYR A 451 28.99 15.76 -5.93
CA TYR A 451 28.66 14.68 -6.85
C TYR A 451 28.80 15.09 -8.31
N LYS A 452 29.48 14.24 -9.08
CA LYS A 452 29.63 14.34 -10.54
C LYS A 452 28.95 13.14 -11.22
N PRO A 453 28.34 13.33 -12.39
CA PRO A 453 27.90 12.21 -13.21
C PRO A 453 29.05 11.22 -13.44
N ALA A 454 28.79 9.94 -13.33
CA ALA A 454 29.79 8.90 -13.37
C ALA A 454 29.53 7.87 -14.47
N CYS A 455 30.63 7.35 -15.05
CA CYS A 455 30.61 6.13 -15.83
C CYS A 455 30.49 4.93 -14.90
N ALA A 456 29.78 3.90 -15.36
CA ALA A 456 29.65 2.63 -14.66
C ALA A 456 29.91 1.47 -15.62
N VAL A 457 30.66 0.46 -15.17
CA VAL A 457 31.04 -0.72 -15.93
C VAL A 457 30.79 -1.95 -15.07
N ILE A 458 30.12 -2.95 -15.62
CA ILE A 458 29.96 -4.27 -14.97
C ILE A 458 31.26 -5.02 -15.14
N ASP A 459 31.88 -5.40 -14.03
CA ASP A 459 33.12 -6.15 -13.98
C ASP A 459 32.84 -7.67 -14.13
N GLU A 460 33.89 -8.44 -14.48
CA GLU A 460 33.76 -9.89 -14.70
C GLU A 460 33.33 -10.67 -13.45
N ASP A 461 33.60 -10.12 -12.26
CA ASP A 461 33.21 -10.71 -10.97
C ASP A 461 31.78 -10.35 -10.52
N GLY A 462 31.02 -9.61 -11.35
CA GLY A 462 29.66 -9.20 -11.05
C GLY A 462 29.56 -7.94 -10.16
N THR A 463 30.68 -7.24 -9.90
CA THR A 463 30.64 -5.91 -9.27
C THR A 463 30.44 -4.82 -10.33
N ILE A 464 30.24 -3.58 -9.90
CA ILE A 464 30.13 -2.43 -10.79
C ILE A 464 31.18 -1.39 -10.39
N SER A 465 32.13 -1.12 -11.33
CA SER A 465 33.09 -0.05 -11.20
C SER A 465 32.49 1.29 -11.62
N VAL A 466 32.51 2.27 -10.71
CA VAL A 466 31.95 3.63 -10.89
C VAL A 466 33.07 4.65 -10.80
N TYR A 467 33.20 5.56 -11.77
CA TYR A 467 34.25 6.55 -11.82
C TYR A 467 33.85 7.81 -12.61
N ALA A 468 34.54 8.92 -12.34
CA ALA A 468 34.50 10.14 -13.13
C ALA A 468 35.89 10.75 -13.20
N ASP A 469 36.26 11.37 -14.33
CA ASP A 469 37.58 11.93 -14.55
C ASP A 469 37.95 13.04 -13.54
N GLU A 470 36.94 13.77 -13.07
CA GLU A 470 37.06 14.85 -12.09
C GLU A 470 37.22 14.35 -10.64
N VAL A 471 36.96 13.08 -10.36
CA VAL A 471 36.97 12.50 -9.00
C VAL A 471 38.06 11.44 -8.87
N LYS A 472 39.28 11.87 -8.55
CA LYS A 472 40.45 10.97 -8.45
C LYS A 472 40.50 10.13 -7.16
N LYS A 473 39.71 10.50 -6.14
CA LYS A 473 39.59 9.77 -4.87
C LYS A 473 38.13 9.64 -4.51
N PRO A 474 37.41 8.66 -5.09
CA PRO A 474 36.00 8.43 -4.80
C PRO A 474 35.82 8.08 -3.31
N ALA A 475 34.83 8.69 -2.68
CA ALA A 475 34.46 8.44 -1.30
C ALA A 475 32.96 8.10 -1.17
N TYR A 476 32.14 8.58 -2.09
CA TYR A 476 30.69 8.40 -2.08
C TYR A 476 30.18 8.12 -3.47
N VAL A 477 29.18 7.24 -3.55
CA VAL A 477 28.43 6.91 -4.78
C VAL A 477 26.94 7.00 -4.47
N ARG A 478 26.16 7.43 -5.46
CA ARG A 478 24.71 7.30 -5.45
C ARG A 478 24.23 6.86 -6.82
N TYR A 479 23.14 6.09 -6.82
CA TYR A 479 22.51 5.55 -8.03
C TYR A 479 21.05 5.94 -8.07
N LEU A 480 20.63 6.52 -9.21
CA LEU A 480 19.27 7.03 -9.43
C LEU A 480 18.74 7.90 -8.26
N TRP A 481 19.65 8.76 -7.74
CA TRP A 481 19.32 9.71 -6.68
C TRP A 481 18.67 10.97 -7.27
N THR A 482 17.54 10.75 -7.92
CA THR A 482 16.72 11.75 -8.60
C THR A 482 15.26 11.37 -8.47
N ASN A 483 14.36 12.36 -8.46
CA ASN A 483 12.93 12.08 -8.42
C ASN A 483 12.47 11.35 -9.69
N TYR A 484 13.02 11.72 -10.86
CA TYR A 484 12.77 11.07 -12.14
C TYR A 484 14.05 10.97 -12.98
N GLY A 485 14.27 9.82 -13.61
CA GLY A 485 15.39 9.56 -14.48
C GLY A 485 15.25 8.21 -15.20
N ASP A 486 16.12 7.97 -16.19
CA ASP A 486 16.09 6.77 -17.01
C ASP A 486 16.58 5.56 -16.21
N VAL A 487 15.77 4.53 -16.13
CA VAL A 487 16.11 3.25 -15.49
C VAL A 487 16.64 2.31 -16.55
N THR A 488 17.95 2.10 -16.57
CA THR A 488 18.63 1.29 -17.60
C THR A 488 19.26 0.01 -17.04
N LEU A 489 19.50 -0.09 -15.74
CA LEU A 489 20.18 -1.23 -15.11
C LEU A 489 19.21 -2.12 -14.35
N TYR A 490 19.24 -3.41 -14.68
CA TYR A 490 18.32 -4.44 -14.15
C TYR A 490 19.09 -5.68 -13.71
N GLY A 491 18.50 -6.49 -12.86
CA GLY A 491 18.88 -7.90 -12.75
C GLY A 491 18.41 -8.70 -13.96
N LYS A 492 18.99 -9.86 -14.21
CA LYS A 492 18.60 -10.76 -15.32
C LYS A 492 17.13 -11.22 -15.25
N ASN A 493 16.52 -11.14 -14.07
CA ASN A 493 15.09 -11.40 -13.85
C ASN A 493 14.17 -10.23 -14.29
N GLY A 494 14.73 -9.15 -14.81
CA GLY A 494 14.00 -7.98 -15.31
C GLY A 494 13.48 -7.03 -14.23
N ILE A 495 13.89 -7.21 -12.97
CA ILE A 495 13.60 -6.28 -11.88
C ILE A 495 14.73 -5.22 -11.82
N PRO A 496 14.42 -3.92 -11.75
CA PRO A 496 15.47 -2.89 -11.74
C PRO A 496 16.34 -2.95 -10.49
N VAL A 497 17.60 -2.52 -10.64
CA VAL A 497 18.48 -2.27 -9.50
C VAL A 497 17.87 -1.21 -8.61
N ALA A 498 17.79 -1.48 -7.31
CA ALA A 498 17.24 -0.54 -6.35
C ALA A 498 18.10 0.72 -6.22
N PRO A 499 17.52 1.93 -6.09
CA PRO A 499 18.27 3.16 -5.92
C PRO A 499 18.95 3.19 -4.55
N PHE A 500 20.12 3.82 -4.49
CA PHE A 500 20.88 3.90 -3.24
C PHE A 500 21.79 5.11 -3.18
N ARG A 501 22.31 5.41 -1.99
CA ARG A 501 23.51 6.19 -1.74
C ARG A 501 24.37 5.51 -0.68
N THR A 502 25.67 5.65 -0.78
CA THR A 502 26.63 5.00 0.13
C THR A 502 26.77 5.74 1.46
N SER A 503 26.30 6.97 1.56
CA SER A 503 26.28 7.77 2.79
C SER A 503 24.90 8.41 3.01
N MET A 504 24.31 8.14 4.17
CA MET A 504 23.05 8.75 4.58
C MET A 504 23.21 10.17 5.16
N ASN A 505 24.47 10.63 5.35
CA ASN A 505 24.79 11.90 5.97
C ASN A 505 25.36 12.94 4.99
N ASP A 506 25.23 12.70 3.70
CA ASP A 506 25.80 13.58 2.67
C ASP A 506 24.86 14.70 2.19
N GLU A 507 23.66 14.81 2.77
CA GLU A 507 22.78 15.95 2.61
C GLU A 507 23.13 17.08 3.58
N LYS A 508 23.17 18.29 3.02
CA LYS A 508 23.24 19.53 3.80
C LYS A 508 21.86 20.16 3.95
#